data_b41de725639b58a2da48030f5a831fb9
#
_entry.id   b41de725639b58a2da48030f5a831fb9
#
_cell.length_a   1.000
_cell.length_b   1.000
_cell.length_c   1.000
_cell.angle_alpha   90.00
_cell.angle_beta   90.00
_cell.angle_gamma   90.00
#
_symmetry.space_group_name_H-M   'P 1'
#
loop_
_entity.id
_entity.type
_entity.pdbx_description
1 polymer ?
#
loop_
_entity_poly.entity_id
_entity_poly.type
_entity_poly.pdbx_seq_one_letter_code
_entity_poly.pdbx_strand_id
1 'polypeptide(L)'
;QLQEASKLLEESGWELVEGKLLHSSSKEPFEFEILLRSPAFERIVFPFKDNLEKLGIIAEVRTIDSAQYQKRMETFDFDMVVQTFGQSLSPGNEQRNFWGSDAADTDGSRNVVGIKNYAVDGLIESLINASDREELITITKALDRVLLWNYYVIPQWHISSYRVLYWDFFDQPKI
;
A
#
# COMPACT_ATOMS: atom_id res chain seq x y z
N GLN A 1 -13.32 14.16 -8.77
CA GLN A 1 -12.84 12.93 -8.11
C GLN A 1 -13.93 12.25 -7.30
N LEU A 2 -14.61 12.92 -6.32
CA LEU A 2 -15.67 12.29 -5.53
C LEU A 2 -16.88 11.84 -6.38
N GLN A 3 -17.27 12.62 -7.39
CA GLN A 3 -18.34 12.23 -8.33
C GLN A 3 -17.98 10.96 -9.12
N GLU A 4 -16.71 10.85 -9.55
CA GLU A 4 -16.24 9.66 -10.25
C GLU A 4 -16.20 8.44 -9.30
N ALA A 5 -15.75 8.64 -8.05
CA ALA A 5 -15.77 7.60 -7.04
C ALA A 5 -17.22 7.11 -6.76
N SER A 6 -18.18 8.03 -6.62
CA SER A 6 -19.60 7.67 -6.45
C SER A 6 -20.11 6.82 -7.61
N LYS A 7 -19.81 7.22 -8.84
CA LYS A 7 -20.19 6.46 -10.04
C LYS A 7 -19.60 5.05 -10.07
N LEU A 8 -18.31 4.91 -9.78
CA LEU A 8 -17.63 3.61 -9.72
C LEU A 8 -18.21 2.71 -8.63
N LEU A 9 -18.58 3.28 -7.48
CA LEU A 9 -19.25 2.54 -6.41
C LEU A 9 -20.63 2.04 -6.84
N GLU A 10 -21.41 2.88 -7.51
CA GLU A 10 -22.72 2.48 -8.08
C GLU A 10 -22.55 1.36 -9.12
N GLU A 11 -21.60 1.50 -10.05
CA GLU A 11 -21.27 0.48 -11.05
C GLU A 11 -20.80 -0.84 -10.41
N SER A 12 -20.21 -0.77 -9.22
CA SER A 12 -19.77 -1.93 -8.43
C SER A 12 -20.84 -2.52 -7.52
N GLY A 13 -22.08 -2.03 -7.59
CA GLY A 13 -23.21 -2.57 -6.85
C GLY A 13 -23.40 -1.98 -5.46
N TRP A 14 -22.90 -0.77 -5.21
CA TRP A 14 -23.13 -0.04 -3.97
C TRP A 14 -24.12 1.10 -4.16
N GLU A 15 -24.97 1.32 -3.19
CA GLU A 15 -26.05 2.33 -3.22
C GLU A 15 -25.97 3.24 -1.99
N LEU A 16 -26.08 4.55 -2.18
CA LEU A 16 -26.16 5.51 -1.08
C LEU A 16 -27.59 5.59 -0.56
N VAL A 17 -27.84 5.08 0.66
CA VAL A 17 -29.16 5.06 1.30
C VAL A 17 -29.05 5.77 2.65
N GLU A 18 -29.82 6.84 2.84
CA GLU A 18 -29.87 7.62 4.08
C GLU A 18 -28.46 8.03 4.61
N GLY A 19 -27.55 8.36 3.68
CA GLY A 19 -26.18 8.79 4.01
C GLY A 19 -25.19 7.65 4.30
N LYS A 20 -25.60 6.40 4.12
CA LYS A 20 -24.72 5.22 4.22
C LYS A 20 -24.61 4.52 2.88
N LEU A 21 -23.41 4.08 2.54
CA LEU A 21 -23.15 3.28 1.36
C LEU A 21 -23.43 1.82 1.69
N LEU A 22 -24.47 1.25 1.07
CA LEU A 22 -24.90 -0.13 1.32
C LEU A 22 -24.70 -0.97 0.05
N HIS A 23 -24.29 -2.21 0.21
CA HIS A 23 -24.24 -3.15 -0.90
C HIS A 23 -25.65 -3.48 -1.40
N SER A 24 -25.92 -3.38 -2.70
CA SER A 24 -27.25 -3.45 -3.29
C SER A 24 -28.00 -4.75 -2.99
N SER A 25 -27.29 -5.88 -2.86
CA SER A 25 -27.90 -7.20 -2.60
C SER A 25 -27.90 -7.59 -1.11
N SER A 26 -26.77 -7.48 -0.39
CA SER A 26 -26.69 -7.89 1.03
C SER A 26 -27.23 -6.83 2.00
N LYS A 27 -27.31 -5.57 1.56
CA LYS A 27 -27.63 -4.39 2.40
C LYS A 27 -26.64 -4.14 3.53
N GLU A 28 -25.48 -4.77 3.48
CA GLU A 28 -24.40 -4.52 4.42
C GLU A 28 -23.73 -3.16 4.13
N PRO A 29 -23.35 -2.40 5.17
CA PRO A 29 -22.65 -1.13 4.98
C PRO A 29 -21.21 -1.36 4.48
N PHE A 30 -20.70 -0.40 3.72
CA PHE A 30 -19.28 -0.37 3.37
C PHE A 30 -18.49 0.22 4.54
N GLU A 31 -17.91 -0.66 5.34
CA GLU A 31 -17.17 -0.27 6.53
C GLU A 31 -15.82 -0.99 6.61
N PHE A 32 -14.82 -0.30 7.14
CA PHE A 32 -13.49 -0.86 7.38
C PHE A 32 -12.69 -0.04 8.39
N GLU A 33 -11.64 -0.65 8.96
CA GLU A 33 -10.73 -0.02 9.91
C GLU A 33 -9.44 0.44 9.20
N ILE A 34 -9.00 1.67 9.50
CA ILE A 34 -7.66 2.16 9.16
C ILE A 34 -6.79 2.09 10.41
N LEU A 35 -5.88 1.12 10.44
CA LEU A 35 -5.03 0.87 11.59
C LEU A 35 -3.76 1.72 11.54
N LEU A 36 -3.50 2.47 12.61
CA LEU A 36 -2.33 3.32 12.77
C LEU A 36 -1.52 2.93 14.01
N ARG A 37 -0.19 3.01 13.91
CA ARG A 37 0.71 2.83 15.04
C ARG A 37 1.14 4.14 15.71
N SER A 38 0.78 5.29 15.13
CA SER A 38 1.24 6.60 15.62
C SER A 38 0.23 7.68 15.27
N PRO A 39 -0.10 8.57 16.22
CA PRO A 39 -0.95 9.73 15.97
C PRO A 39 -0.40 10.70 14.92
N ALA A 40 0.90 10.62 14.60
CA ALA A 40 1.52 11.49 13.59
C ALA A 40 0.88 11.36 12.20
N PHE A 41 0.28 10.20 11.88
CA PHE A 41 -0.41 9.97 10.62
C PHE A 41 -1.89 10.35 10.62
N GLU A 42 -2.50 10.60 11.76
CA GLU A 42 -3.90 11.01 11.86
C GLU A 42 -4.20 12.26 11.05
N ARG A 43 -3.30 13.25 11.05
CA ARG A 43 -3.42 14.48 10.24
C ARG A 43 -3.51 14.24 8.72
N ILE A 44 -3.08 13.06 8.25
CA ILE A 44 -3.14 12.66 6.84
C ILE A 44 -4.37 11.81 6.60
N VAL A 45 -4.68 10.90 7.53
CA VAL A 45 -5.76 9.93 7.40
C VAL A 45 -7.13 10.57 7.64
N PHE A 46 -7.28 11.52 8.59
CA PHE A 46 -8.57 12.16 8.83
C PHE A 46 -9.16 12.91 7.62
N PRO A 47 -8.41 13.72 6.86
CA PRO A 47 -8.95 14.30 5.63
C PRO A 47 -9.37 13.26 4.57
N PHE A 48 -8.70 12.11 4.52
CA PHE A 48 -9.09 10.99 3.67
C PHE A 48 -10.40 10.36 4.16
N LYS A 49 -10.50 10.07 5.47
CA LYS A 49 -11.73 9.61 6.12
C LYS A 49 -12.91 10.54 5.84
N ASP A 50 -12.73 11.86 6.01
CA ASP A 50 -13.78 12.86 5.74
C ASP A 50 -14.28 12.80 4.27
N ASN A 51 -13.42 12.43 3.33
CA ASN A 51 -13.82 12.25 1.94
C ASN A 51 -14.54 10.92 1.71
N LEU A 52 -14.19 9.86 2.43
CA LEU A 52 -14.89 8.58 2.40
C LEU A 52 -16.30 8.72 2.99
N GLU A 53 -16.45 9.45 4.09
CA GLU A 53 -17.75 9.72 4.72
C GLU A 53 -18.72 10.48 3.78
N LYS A 54 -18.20 11.39 2.94
CA LYS A 54 -19.01 12.06 1.89
C LYS A 54 -19.57 11.08 0.85
N LEU A 55 -18.94 9.92 0.71
CA LEU A 55 -19.43 8.82 -0.15
C LEU A 55 -20.31 7.84 0.60
N GLY A 56 -20.55 8.06 1.90
CA GLY A 56 -21.33 7.17 2.75
C GLY A 56 -20.56 5.96 3.29
N ILE A 57 -19.22 5.92 3.08
CA ILE A 57 -18.34 4.87 3.57
C ILE A 57 -18.01 5.13 5.05
N ILE A 58 -18.08 4.08 5.88
CA ILE A 58 -17.75 4.13 7.30
C ILE A 58 -16.29 3.69 7.45
N ALA A 59 -15.37 4.65 7.60
CA ALA A 59 -13.96 4.38 7.86
C ALA A 59 -13.65 4.69 9.32
N GLU A 60 -13.28 3.68 10.11
CA GLU A 60 -12.85 3.85 11.49
C GLU A 60 -11.34 3.98 11.56
N VAL A 61 -10.84 5.06 12.18
CA VAL A 61 -9.40 5.25 12.37
C VAL A 61 -9.02 4.82 13.78
N ARG A 62 -8.15 3.81 13.87
CA ARG A 62 -7.73 3.24 15.14
C ARG A 62 -6.22 3.32 15.31
N THR A 63 -5.78 4.14 16.27
CA THR A 63 -4.37 4.24 16.65
C THR A 63 -4.12 3.34 17.87
N ILE A 64 -3.15 2.42 17.74
CA ILE A 64 -2.78 1.47 18.80
C ILE A 64 -1.29 1.56 19.13
N ASP A 65 -0.87 0.95 20.24
CA ASP A 65 0.54 0.89 20.60
C ASP A 65 1.36 0.00 19.63
N SER A 66 2.69 0.22 19.64
CA SER A 66 3.58 -0.43 18.68
C SER A 66 3.64 -1.96 18.81
N ALA A 67 3.43 -2.52 20.01
CA ALA A 67 3.50 -3.98 20.21
C ALA A 67 2.25 -4.66 19.65
N GLN A 68 1.07 -4.10 19.93
CA GLN A 68 -0.18 -4.58 19.35
C GLN A 68 -0.18 -4.40 17.83
N TYR A 69 0.30 -3.24 17.32
CA TYR A 69 0.41 -3.00 15.89
C TYR A 69 1.29 -4.05 15.20
N GLN A 70 2.47 -4.34 15.77
CA GLN A 70 3.38 -5.34 15.23
C GLN A 70 2.72 -6.72 15.15
N LYS A 71 2.03 -7.14 16.22
CA LYS A 71 1.33 -8.42 16.26
C LYS A 71 0.24 -8.53 15.19
N ARG A 72 -0.58 -7.48 15.03
CA ARG A 72 -1.64 -7.45 14.01
C ARG A 72 -1.05 -7.45 12.59
N MET A 73 0.07 -6.74 12.38
CA MET A 73 0.79 -6.77 11.10
C MET A 73 1.34 -8.15 10.77
N GLU A 74 1.88 -8.88 11.76
CA GLU A 74 2.43 -10.23 11.56
C GLU A 74 1.37 -11.24 11.11
N THR A 75 0.14 -11.09 11.58
CA THR A 75 -0.99 -11.99 11.27
C THR A 75 -1.95 -11.42 10.22
N PHE A 76 -1.62 -10.30 9.60
CA PHE A 76 -2.46 -9.58 8.62
C PHE A 76 -3.87 -9.23 9.15
N ASP A 77 -4.01 -9.03 10.46
CA ASP A 77 -5.26 -8.67 11.13
C ASP A 77 -5.54 -7.16 11.00
N PHE A 78 -5.89 -6.70 9.81
CA PHE A 78 -6.26 -5.32 9.49
C PHE A 78 -6.97 -5.24 8.14
N ASP A 79 -7.77 -4.18 7.95
CA ASP A 79 -8.36 -3.87 6.65
C ASP A 79 -7.47 -2.91 5.86
N MET A 80 -7.02 -1.83 6.46
CA MET A 80 -6.13 -0.84 5.86
C MET A 80 -5.06 -0.38 6.83
N VAL A 81 -3.82 -0.24 6.34
CA VAL A 81 -2.67 0.23 7.12
C VAL A 81 -1.84 1.23 6.32
N VAL A 82 -1.05 2.04 7.03
CA VAL A 82 -0.02 2.87 6.41
C VAL A 82 1.29 2.10 6.38
N GLN A 83 1.83 1.84 5.19
CA GLN A 83 3.06 1.09 5.01
C GLN A 83 4.10 1.87 4.22
N THR A 84 5.37 1.58 4.48
CA THR A 84 6.51 2.10 3.74
C THR A 84 7.27 0.97 3.08
N PHE A 85 7.39 1.02 1.77
CA PHE A 85 8.17 0.08 0.98
C PHE A 85 9.52 0.72 0.64
N GLY A 86 10.56 0.32 1.38
CA GLY A 86 11.94 0.77 1.11
C GLY A 86 12.44 0.12 -0.17
N GLN A 87 12.85 0.93 -1.15
CA GLN A 87 13.38 0.47 -2.43
C GLN A 87 14.76 1.06 -2.69
N SER A 88 15.62 0.26 -3.30
CA SER A 88 16.91 0.71 -3.82
C SER A 88 16.81 1.05 -5.31
N LEU A 89 17.87 1.65 -5.86
CA LEU A 89 17.99 1.85 -7.31
C LEU A 89 18.33 0.57 -8.08
N SER A 90 18.53 -0.55 -7.37
CA SER A 90 18.80 -1.86 -7.94
C SER A 90 17.93 -2.89 -7.23
N PRO A 91 16.61 -2.93 -7.54
CA PRO A 91 15.70 -3.90 -6.96
C PRO A 91 16.11 -5.33 -7.35
N GLY A 92 15.85 -6.28 -6.45
CA GLY A 92 16.24 -7.67 -6.63
C GLY A 92 15.36 -8.64 -5.84
N ASN A 93 15.99 -9.58 -5.11
CA ASN A 93 15.30 -10.66 -4.38
C ASN A 93 14.26 -10.18 -3.34
N GLU A 94 14.42 -8.98 -2.79
CA GLU A 94 13.48 -8.41 -1.84
C GLU A 94 12.07 -8.24 -2.41
N GLN A 95 11.93 -8.16 -3.74
CA GLN A 95 10.63 -8.03 -4.39
C GLN A 95 9.74 -9.26 -4.17
N ARG A 96 10.33 -10.46 -4.01
CA ARG A 96 9.56 -11.66 -3.65
C ARG A 96 8.86 -11.50 -2.32
N ASN A 97 9.51 -10.88 -1.34
CA ASN A 97 8.93 -10.67 -0.02
C ASN A 97 7.89 -9.54 0.02
N PHE A 98 7.99 -8.55 -0.88
CA PHE A 98 7.02 -7.46 -0.96
C PHE A 98 5.76 -7.82 -1.75
N TRP A 99 5.92 -8.55 -2.85
CA TRP A 99 4.87 -8.68 -3.86
C TRP A 99 4.63 -10.12 -4.33
N GLY A 100 5.50 -11.07 -3.99
CA GLY A 100 5.40 -12.45 -4.46
C GLY A 100 4.26 -13.21 -3.81
N SER A 101 3.60 -14.08 -4.58
CA SER A 101 2.43 -14.85 -4.15
C SER A 101 2.71 -15.73 -2.94
N ASP A 102 3.88 -16.35 -2.84
CA ASP A 102 4.26 -17.21 -1.70
C ASP A 102 4.35 -16.44 -0.38
N ALA A 103 4.66 -15.13 -0.45
CA ALA A 103 4.74 -14.29 0.73
C ALA A 103 3.35 -13.86 1.25
N ALA A 104 2.30 -13.94 0.45
CA ALA A 104 0.96 -13.47 0.81
C ALA A 104 0.34 -14.20 2.01
N ASP A 105 0.65 -15.50 2.17
CA ASP A 105 0.14 -16.33 3.28
C ASP A 105 1.21 -16.62 4.34
N THR A 106 2.35 -15.93 4.28
CA THR A 106 3.45 -16.15 5.22
C THR A 106 3.40 -15.09 6.31
N ASP A 107 3.11 -15.50 7.53
CA ASP A 107 3.07 -14.61 8.70
C ASP A 107 4.37 -13.78 8.82
N GLY A 108 4.23 -12.50 9.05
CA GLY A 108 5.35 -11.57 9.17
C GLY A 108 6.04 -11.21 7.85
N SER A 109 5.53 -11.67 6.71
CA SER A 109 6.04 -11.23 5.41
C SER A 109 5.74 -9.75 5.17
N ARG A 110 6.35 -9.19 4.14
CA ARG A 110 6.12 -7.80 3.75
C ARG A 110 5.08 -7.64 2.63
N ASN A 111 4.51 -8.74 2.15
CA ASN A 111 3.38 -8.73 1.23
C ASN A 111 2.07 -8.45 2.01
N VAL A 112 2.02 -7.31 2.67
CA VAL A 112 0.91 -6.88 3.53
C VAL A 112 -0.38 -6.61 2.75
N VAL A 113 -0.30 -6.59 1.43
CA VAL A 113 -1.45 -6.40 0.52
C VAL A 113 -2.11 -7.74 0.17
N GLY A 114 -1.41 -8.86 0.40
CA GLY A 114 -1.90 -10.20 0.06
C GLY A 114 -1.91 -10.47 -1.45
N ILE A 115 -0.95 -9.91 -2.18
CA ILE A 115 -0.88 -10.07 -3.64
C ILE A 115 -0.60 -11.52 -4.00
N LYS A 116 -1.50 -12.10 -4.81
CA LYS A 116 -1.35 -13.42 -5.45
C LYS A 116 -1.63 -13.26 -6.94
N ASN A 117 -0.56 -13.04 -7.70
CA ASN A 117 -0.68 -12.74 -9.12
C ASN A 117 0.51 -13.31 -9.88
N TYR A 118 0.28 -14.33 -10.70
CA TYR A 118 1.32 -15.01 -11.47
C TYR A 118 2.08 -14.06 -12.43
N ALA A 119 1.47 -12.98 -12.91
CA ALA A 119 2.15 -12.01 -13.74
C ALA A 119 3.14 -11.17 -12.92
N VAL A 120 2.79 -10.85 -11.67
CA VAL A 120 3.71 -10.21 -10.71
C VAL A 120 4.87 -11.15 -10.41
N ASP A 121 4.59 -12.43 -10.11
CA ASP A 121 5.64 -13.43 -9.83
C ASP A 121 6.60 -13.59 -11.01
N GLY A 122 6.08 -13.69 -12.24
CA GLY A 122 6.89 -13.78 -13.45
C GLY A 122 7.76 -12.54 -13.69
N LEU A 123 7.24 -11.35 -13.42
CA LEU A 123 8.01 -10.10 -13.51
C LEU A 123 9.09 -10.01 -12.43
N ILE A 124 8.84 -10.48 -11.21
CA ILE A 124 9.83 -10.55 -10.14
C ILE A 124 10.99 -11.47 -10.54
N GLU A 125 10.68 -12.67 -11.04
CA GLU A 125 11.72 -13.59 -11.49
C GLU A 125 12.54 -13.04 -12.66
N SER A 126 11.88 -12.40 -13.62
CA SER A 126 12.57 -11.72 -14.72
C SER A 126 13.46 -10.59 -14.23
N LEU A 127 12.99 -9.80 -13.26
CA LEU A 127 13.74 -8.70 -12.65
C LEU A 127 15.02 -9.21 -11.95
N ILE A 128 14.92 -10.30 -11.20
CA ILE A 128 16.05 -10.90 -10.48
C ILE A 128 17.10 -11.45 -11.44
N ASN A 129 16.68 -11.97 -12.59
CA ASN A 129 17.55 -12.56 -13.59
C ASN A 129 17.94 -11.59 -14.71
N ALA A 130 17.63 -10.29 -14.57
CA ALA A 130 17.96 -9.29 -15.59
C ALA A 130 19.48 -9.27 -15.87
N SER A 131 19.85 -9.36 -17.15
CA SER A 131 21.25 -9.48 -17.59
C SER A 131 22.01 -8.16 -17.55
N ASP A 132 21.31 -7.05 -17.64
CA ASP A 132 21.89 -5.71 -17.64
C ASP A 132 20.96 -4.65 -17.04
N ARG A 133 21.45 -3.43 -16.97
CA ARG A 133 20.74 -2.29 -16.36
C ARG A 133 19.52 -1.85 -17.16
N GLU A 134 19.54 -1.95 -18.48
CA GLU A 134 18.44 -1.52 -19.35
C GLU A 134 17.26 -2.49 -19.22
N GLU A 135 17.55 -3.77 -19.22
CA GLU A 135 16.57 -4.83 -18.98
C GLU A 135 15.95 -4.69 -17.59
N LEU A 136 16.78 -4.51 -16.53
CA LEU A 136 16.31 -4.29 -15.17
C LEU A 136 15.34 -3.11 -15.07
N ILE A 137 15.67 -1.98 -15.69
CA ILE A 137 14.80 -0.78 -15.71
C ILE A 137 13.48 -1.09 -16.42
N THR A 138 13.53 -1.80 -17.54
CA THR A 138 12.34 -2.13 -18.33
C THR A 138 11.38 -3.02 -17.54
N ILE A 139 11.90 -4.07 -16.92
CA ILE A 139 11.10 -4.99 -16.11
C ILE A 139 10.55 -4.29 -14.86
N THR A 140 11.37 -3.48 -14.19
CA THR A 140 10.92 -2.71 -13.01
C THR A 140 9.76 -1.77 -13.36
N LYS A 141 9.81 -1.08 -14.50
CA LYS A 141 8.71 -0.26 -15.00
C LYS A 141 7.44 -1.07 -15.31
N ALA A 142 7.61 -2.29 -15.82
CA ALA A 142 6.49 -3.19 -16.08
C ALA A 142 5.84 -3.64 -14.77
N LEU A 143 6.64 -4.05 -13.79
CA LEU A 143 6.18 -4.43 -12.46
C LEU A 143 5.44 -3.29 -11.76
N ASP A 144 6.04 -2.09 -11.73
CA ASP A 144 5.41 -0.89 -11.17
C ASP A 144 4.04 -0.61 -11.80
N ARG A 145 3.95 -0.71 -13.11
CA ARG A 145 2.68 -0.51 -13.84
C ARG A 145 1.63 -1.56 -13.46
N VAL A 146 2.00 -2.83 -13.35
CA VAL A 146 1.06 -3.90 -12.94
C VAL A 146 0.57 -3.65 -11.52
N LEU A 147 1.47 -3.29 -10.59
CA LEU A 147 1.11 -2.99 -9.21
C LEU A 147 0.15 -1.79 -9.12
N LEU A 148 0.41 -0.71 -9.85
CA LEU A 148 -0.43 0.49 -9.85
C LEU A 148 -1.81 0.24 -10.47
N TRP A 149 -1.88 -0.47 -11.61
CA TRP A 149 -3.14 -0.70 -12.32
C TRP A 149 -4.04 -1.75 -11.66
N ASN A 150 -3.53 -2.54 -10.74
CA ASN A 150 -4.34 -3.43 -9.90
C ASN A 150 -4.84 -2.76 -8.61
N TYR A 151 -4.52 -1.50 -8.38
CA TYR A 151 -4.98 -0.71 -7.22
C TYR A 151 -4.66 -1.36 -5.85
N TYR A 152 -3.57 -2.12 -5.76
CA TYR A 152 -3.15 -2.79 -4.53
C TYR A 152 -2.80 -1.82 -3.41
N VAL A 153 -2.35 -0.61 -3.75
CA VAL A 153 -1.99 0.44 -2.79
C VAL A 153 -2.54 1.79 -3.23
N ILE A 154 -2.77 2.68 -2.27
CA ILE A 154 -3.02 4.09 -2.50
C ILE A 154 -1.69 4.82 -2.35
N PRO A 155 -1.00 5.20 -3.44
CA PRO A 155 0.29 5.85 -3.38
C PRO A 155 0.21 7.21 -2.69
N GLN A 156 1.14 7.49 -1.77
CA GLN A 156 1.20 8.75 -1.06
C GLN A 156 2.34 9.61 -1.60
N TRP A 157 3.53 9.42 -1.08
CA TRP A 157 4.74 10.15 -1.49
C TRP A 157 5.99 9.30 -1.35
N HIS A 158 7.05 9.72 -1.97
CA HIS A 158 8.40 9.19 -1.79
C HIS A 158 9.40 10.31 -1.54
N ILE A 159 10.55 9.96 -1.00
CA ILE A 159 11.70 10.86 -0.89
C ILE A 159 12.78 10.40 -1.86
N SER A 160 13.33 11.34 -2.63
CA SER A 160 14.39 11.08 -3.60
C SER A 160 15.80 11.28 -3.03
N SER A 161 15.91 11.78 -1.80
CA SER A 161 17.20 12.08 -1.14
C SER A 161 17.12 11.83 0.35
N TYR A 162 18.21 11.33 0.92
CA TYR A 162 18.35 11.21 2.36
C TYR A 162 18.87 12.53 2.94
N ARG A 163 18.26 12.99 4.03
CA ARG A 163 18.74 14.16 4.78
C ARG A 163 19.65 13.62 5.89
N VAL A 164 20.92 13.96 5.83
CA VAL A 164 21.92 13.53 6.80
C VAL A 164 22.46 14.75 7.51
N LEU A 165 22.43 14.74 8.85
CA LEU A 165 23.13 15.68 9.70
C LEU A 165 24.38 14.97 10.20
N TYR A 166 25.55 15.57 10.02
CA TYR A 166 26.81 15.03 10.51
C TYR A 166 27.72 16.16 11.00
N TRP A 167 28.62 15.81 11.90
CA TRP A 167 29.64 16.74 12.35
C TRP A 167 30.68 16.96 11.26
N ASP A 168 31.15 18.18 11.09
CA ASP A 168 32.17 18.57 10.09
C ASP A 168 33.57 17.95 10.34
N PHE A 169 33.58 16.78 10.98
CA PHE A 169 34.75 15.93 11.15
C PHE A 169 34.83 14.82 10.09
N PHE A 170 33.74 14.62 9.33
CA PHE A 170 33.67 13.57 8.34
C PHE A 170 33.68 14.19 6.95
N ASP A 171 34.58 13.71 6.11
CA ASP A 171 34.67 14.10 4.71
C ASP A 171 34.13 12.98 3.83
N GLN A 172 33.60 13.35 2.67
CA GLN A 172 33.17 12.38 1.66
C GLN A 172 34.25 12.24 0.58
N PRO A 173 34.53 11.00 0.12
CA PRO A 173 35.36 10.81 -1.04
C PRO A 173 34.84 11.60 -2.22
N LYS A 174 35.68 12.36 -2.88
CA LYS A 174 35.32 12.98 -4.15
C LYS A 174 35.21 11.88 -5.20
N ILE A 175 33.98 11.66 -5.73
CA ILE A 175 33.74 10.71 -6.81
C ILE A 175 34.09 11.35 -8.14
#